data_eaf5af01dd0e8961581c3b49405258aa
#
_entry.id   eaf5af01dd0e8961581c3b49405258aa
#
_cell.length_a   1.000
_cell.length_b   1.000
_cell.length_c   1.000
_cell.angle_alpha   90.00
_cell.angle_beta   90.00
_cell.angle_gamma   90.00
#
_symmetry.space_group_name_H-M   'P 1'
#
loop_
_entity.id
_entity.type
_entity.pdbx_description
1 polymer ?
#
loop_
_entity_poly.entity_id
_entity_poly.type
_entity_poly.pdbx_seq_one_letter_code
_entity_poly.pdbx_strand_id
1 'polypeptide(L)'
;MDAYRAVVDKRDQRVYLPKPIPDEALRRILQAARMTGSSKNREPNRLIVVTEREGVRALAALSEWGRWLAHAAAVIVIAQVEPHEFDAGRCAQNMMIAAWADGIGSCPAHLPEAEVARLLGIPRDVHVNRVIGFGSVDPVRAAAPKSVARRRKPIEELVHRERW
;
A
#
# COMPACT_ATOMS: atom_id res chain seq x y z
N MET A 1 -1.13 -3.84 -19.43
CA MET A 1 -0.72 -2.42 -19.21
C MET A 1 0.79 -2.38 -19.26
N ASP A 2 1.39 -1.41 -19.95
CA ASP A 2 2.84 -1.27 -19.90
C ASP A 2 3.33 -0.65 -18.55
N ALA A 3 4.62 -0.80 -18.26
CA ALA A 3 5.18 -0.37 -16.96
C ALA A 3 5.06 1.14 -16.71
N TYR A 4 5.28 1.95 -17.74
CA TYR A 4 5.17 3.40 -17.63
C TYR A 4 3.75 3.83 -17.29
N ARG A 5 2.75 3.27 -17.98
CA ARG A 5 1.33 3.53 -17.72
C ARG A 5 0.93 3.08 -16.31
N ALA A 6 1.43 1.92 -15.86
CA ALA A 6 1.17 1.46 -14.50
C ALA A 6 1.65 2.46 -13.44
N VAL A 7 2.83 3.08 -13.65
CA VAL A 7 3.39 4.08 -12.73
C VAL A 7 2.61 5.40 -12.79
N VAL A 8 2.35 5.93 -13.99
CA VAL A 8 1.77 7.29 -14.12
C VAL A 8 0.27 7.33 -13.88
N ASP A 9 -0.44 6.24 -14.14
CA ASP A 9 -1.90 6.17 -14.01
C ASP A 9 -2.36 5.68 -12.64
N LYS A 10 -1.49 5.01 -11.86
CA LYS A 10 -1.82 4.54 -10.51
C LYS A 10 -2.30 5.68 -9.63
N ARG A 11 -3.42 5.46 -8.95
CA ARG A 11 -3.98 6.40 -7.97
C ARG A 11 -4.29 5.67 -6.68
N ASP A 12 -4.20 6.39 -5.57
CA ASP A 12 -4.65 5.88 -4.27
C ASP A 12 -6.17 5.76 -4.26
N GLN A 13 -6.66 4.56 -3.93
CA GLN A 13 -8.07 4.22 -3.86
C GLN A 13 -8.40 3.76 -2.44
N ARG A 14 -9.50 4.31 -1.88
CA ARG A 14 -9.99 3.99 -0.53
C ARG A 14 -11.42 3.46 -0.53
N VAL A 15 -12.01 3.33 -1.72
CA VAL A 15 -13.38 2.83 -1.90
C VAL A 15 -13.30 1.56 -2.72
N TYR A 16 -13.75 0.48 -2.12
CA TYR A 16 -13.65 -0.86 -2.69
C TYR A 16 -15.01 -1.53 -2.81
N LEU A 17 -15.13 -2.42 -3.79
CA LEU A 17 -16.24 -3.35 -3.88
C LEU A 17 -16.12 -4.41 -2.77
N PRO A 18 -17.23 -4.91 -2.22
CA PRO A 18 -17.22 -5.92 -1.16
C PRO A 18 -16.97 -7.33 -1.73
N LYS A 19 -15.84 -7.52 -2.39
CA LYS A 19 -15.43 -8.80 -2.94
C LYS A 19 -13.96 -9.08 -2.62
N PRO A 20 -13.56 -10.37 -2.46
CA PRO A 20 -12.18 -10.73 -2.22
C PRO A 20 -11.29 -10.39 -3.40
N ILE A 21 -9.99 -10.26 -3.13
CA ILE A 21 -8.96 -10.23 -4.16
C ILE A 21 -8.74 -11.67 -4.63
N PRO A 22 -8.67 -11.95 -5.94
CA PRO A 22 -8.30 -13.28 -6.43
C PRO A 22 -6.92 -13.70 -5.90
N ASP A 23 -6.78 -14.97 -5.52
CA ASP A 23 -5.53 -15.50 -4.94
C ASP A 23 -4.33 -15.27 -5.86
N GLU A 24 -4.52 -15.40 -7.17
CA GLU A 24 -3.46 -15.15 -8.16
C GLU A 24 -3.00 -13.69 -8.13
N ALA A 25 -3.93 -12.75 -8.03
CA ALA A 25 -3.59 -11.32 -7.94
C ALA A 25 -2.88 -11.00 -6.63
N LEU A 26 -3.34 -11.57 -5.51
CA LEU A 26 -2.65 -11.42 -4.23
C LEU A 26 -1.23 -12.00 -4.29
N ARG A 27 -1.05 -13.17 -4.91
CA ARG A 27 0.27 -13.77 -5.12
C ARG A 27 1.18 -12.86 -5.95
N ARG A 28 0.68 -12.26 -7.02
CA ARG A 28 1.45 -11.31 -7.85
C ARG A 28 1.87 -10.06 -7.07
N ILE A 29 0.99 -9.53 -6.23
CA ILE A 29 1.30 -8.41 -5.32
C ILE A 29 2.45 -8.78 -4.37
N LEU A 30 2.36 -9.95 -3.73
CA LEU A 30 3.39 -10.44 -2.82
C LEU A 30 4.71 -10.75 -3.54
N GLN A 31 4.64 -11.26 -4.76
CA GLN A 31 5.82 -11.50 -5.59
C GLN A 31 6.51 -10.18 -5.97
N ALA A 32 5.76 -9.12 -6.28
CA ALA A 32 6.32 -7.80 -6.54
C ALA A 32 7.06 -7.24 -5.31
N ALA A 33 6.50 -7.47 -4.11
CA ALA A 33 7.18 -7.13 -2.87
C ALA A 33 8.49 -7.91 -2.70
N ARG A 34 8.44 -9.23 -2.88
CA ARG A 34 9.61 -10.12 -2.75
C ARG A 34 10.76 -9.75 -3.70
N MET A 35 10.42 -9.32 -4.92
CA MET A 35 11.41 -8.92 -5.93
C MET A 35 11.91 -7.49 -5.78
N THR A 36 11.45 -6.77 -4.75
CA THR A 36 11.96 -5.42 -4.49
C THR A 36 13.39 -5.49 -3.98
N GLY A 37 14.29 -4.78 -4.66
CA GLY A 37 15.67 -4.69 -4.19
C GLY A 37 15.79 -3.98 -2.84
N SER A 38 16.78 -4.35 -2.07
CA SER A 38 17.11 -3.73 -0.79
C SER A 38 18.59 -3.35 -0.70
N SER A 39 18.93 -2.43 0.19
CA SER A 39 20.32 -2.03 0.42
C SER A 39 21.16 -3.25 0.78
N LYS A 40 22.26 -3.46 0.05
CA LYS A 40 23.18 -4.61 0.21
C LYS A 40 22.46 -5.97 0.18
N ASN A 41 21.30 -6.04 -0.47
CA ASN A 41 20.45 -7.24 -0.53
C ASN A 41 20.10 -7.84 0.85
N ARG A 42 19.86 -6.98 1.85
CA ARG A 42 19.58 -7.42 3.24
C ARG A 42 18.17 -8.00 3.42
N GLU A 43 17.25 -7.68 2.52
CA GLU A 43 15.86 -8.15 2.55
C GLU A 43 15.19 -7.91 3.93
N PRO A 44 15.16 -6.67 4.45
CA PRO A 44 14.69 -6.38 5.81
C PRO A 44 13.18 -6.54 5.95
N ASN A 45 12.43 -6.47 4.85
CA ASN A 45 10.97 -6.46 4.86
C ASN A 45 10.37 -7.83 5.21
N ARG A 46 9.36 -7.80 6.08
CA ARG A 46 8.46 -8.92 6.37
C ARG A 46 7.04 -8.46 6.06
N LEU A 47 6.23 -9.34 5.52
CA LEU A 47 4.87 -9.01 5.09
C LEU A 47 3.87 -9.78 5.93
N ILE A 48 2.98 -9.08 6.60
CA ILE A 48 1.84 -9.66 7.29
C ILE A 48 0.60 -9.38 6.43
N VAL A 49 -0.04 -10.45 5.97
CA VAL A 49 -1.23 -10.37 5.12
C VAL A 49 -2.46 -10.66 5.97
N VAL A 50 -3.36 -9.69 6.04
CA VAL A 50 -4.62 -9.79 6.80
C VAL A 50 -5.77 -9.74 5.81
N THR A 51 -6.48 -10.87 5.67
CA THR A 51 -7.67 -11.01 4.80
C THR A 51 -8.94 -11.30 5.57
N GLU A 52 -8.80 -11.80 6.81
CA GLU A 52 -9.94 -12.07 7.67
C GLU A 52 -10.64 -10.77 8.07
N ARG A 53 -11.96 -10.74 7.89
CA ARG A 53 -12.77 -9.52 8.09
C ARG A 53 -12.63 -8.92 9.50
N GLU A 54 -12.49 -9.75 10.50
CA GLU A 54 -12.29 -9.31 11.88
C GLU A 54 -10.95 -8.60 12.03
N GLY A 55 -9.85 -9.19 11.54
CA GLY A 55 -8.52 -8.58 11.57
C GLY A 55 -8.45 -7.27 10.79
N VAL A 56 -9.07 -7.20 9.60
CA VAL A 56 -9.16 -5.97 8.80
C VAL A 56 -9.91 -4.88 9.55
N ARG A 57 -11.04 -5.20 10.20
CA ARG A 57 -11.81 -4.24 11.00
C ARG A 57 -11.04 -3.80 12.25
N ALA A 58 -10.34 -4.71 12.91
CA ALA A 58 -9.52 -4.38 14.07
C ALA A 58 -8.41 -3.39 13.71
N LEU A 59 -7.71 -3.60 12.59
CA LEU A 59 -6.73 -2.64 12.07
C LEU A 59 -7.37 -1.27 11.74
N ALA A 60 -8.53 -1.29 11.07
CA ALA A 60 -9.24 -0.05 10.73
C ALA A 60 -9.66 0.77 11.96
N ALA A 61 -9.94 0.10 13.08
CA ALA A 61 -10.36 0.74 14.32
C ALA A 61 -9.22 1.45 15.08
N LEU A 62 -7.96 1.18 14.74
CA LEU A 62 -6.79 1.77 15.41
C LEU A 62 -6.62 3.28 15.12
N SER A 63 -7.27 3.82 14.08
CA SER A 63 -7.14 5.22 13.72
C SER A 63 -8.37 5.74 12.98
N GLU A 64 -8.78 6.95 13.29
CA GLU A 64 -9.85 7.62 12.54
C GLU A 64 -9.50 7.77 11.04
N TRP A 65 -8.23 8.04 10.75
CA TRP A 65 -7.72 8.16 9.39
C TRP A 65 -7.63 6.80 8.66
N GLY A 66 -7.66 5.69 9.41
CA GLY A 66 -7.63 4.32 8.93
C GLY A 66 -9.01 3.68 8.72
N ARG A 67 -10.12 4.31 9.11
CA ARG A 67 -11.48 3.72 9.06
C ARG A 67 -11.87 3.14 7.70
N TRP A 68 -11.40 3.72 6.61
CA TRP A 68 -11.67 3.23 5.26
C TRP A 68 -11.10 1.83 5.01
N LEU A 69 -10.06 1.40 5.75
CA LEU A 69 -9.51 0.04 5.67
C LEU A 69 -10.56 -1.03 5.97
N ALA A 70 -11.60 -0.73 6.77
CA ALA A 70 -12.67 -1.67 7.06
C ALA A 70 -13.37 -2.22 5.80
N HIS A 71 -13.24 -1.54 4.66
CA HIS A 71 -13.78 -1.96 3.37
C HIS A 71 -12.73 -2.65 2.47
N ALA A 72 -11.46 -2.71 2.89
CA ALA A 72 -10.43 -3.40 2.14
C ALA A 72 -10.69 -4.91 2.10
N ALA A 73 -10.33 -5.55 1.00
CA ALA A 73 -10.37 -7.01 0.87
C ALA A 73 -9.14 -7.67 1.48
N ALA A 74 -8.02 -6.95 1.49
CA ALA A 74 -6.79 -7.35 2.18
C ALA A 74 -6.08 -6.11 2.73
N VAL A 75 -5.39 -6.28 3.86
CA VAL A 75 -4.44 -5.32 4.39
C VAL A 75 -3.08 -6.00 4.46
N ILE A 76 -2.06 -5.36 3.91
CA ILE A 76 -0.69 -5.85 4.00
C ILE A 76 0.11 -4.88 4.85
N VAL A 77 0.73 -5.41 5.89
CA VAL A 77 1.63 -4.67 6.77
C VAL A 77 3.06 -5.01 6.40
N ILE A 78 3.87 -3.99 6.12
CA ILE A 78 5.32 -4.12 5.96
C ILE A 78 5.94 -3.87 7.32
N ALA A 79 6.54 -4.91 7.88
CA ALA A 79 7.37 -4.83 9.08
C ALA A 79 8.84 -5.05 8.69
N GLN A 80 9.77 -4.52 9.47
CA GLN A 80 11.20 -4.58 9.18
C GLN A 80 12.00 -5.05 10.38
N VAL A 81 12.86 -6.04 10.16
CA VAL A 81 13.82 -6.51 11.17
C VAL A 81 14.99 -5.54 11.37
N GLU A 82 15.28 -4.73 10.35
CA GLU A 82 16.19 -3.59 10.40
C GLU A 82 15.47 -2.40 9.76
N PRO A 83 15.27 -1.26 10.47
CA PRO A 83 14.58 -0.09 9.92
C PRO A 83 15.29 0.46 8.69
N HIS A 84 14.61 0.49 7.55
CA HIS A 84 15.10 1.05 6.30
C HIS A 84 13.93 1.59 5.47
N GLU A 85 13.53 2.82 5.76
CA GLU A 85 12.31 3.42 5.20
C GLU A 85 12.30 3.46 3.67
N PHE A 86 13.43 3.71 3.04
CA PHE A 86 13.54 3.72 1.59
C PHE A 86 13.18 2.36 0.98
N ASP A 87 13.68 1.27 1.54
CA ASP A 87 13.39 -0.09 1.07
C ASP A 87 11.92 -0.47 1.31
N ALA A 88 11.34 -0.05 2.44
CA ALA A 88 9.92 -0.23 2.71
C ALA A 88 9.05 0.57 1.73
N GLY A 89 9.42 1.80 1.42
CA GLY A 89 8.72 2.65 0.44
C GLY A 89 8.74 2.05 -0.96
N ARG A 90 9.90 1.53 -1.40
CA ARG A 90 10.03 0.80 -2.69
C ARG A 90 9.14 -0.43 -2.71
N CYS A 91 9.15 -1.24 -1.64
CA CYS A 91 8.34 -2.43 -1.51
C CYS A 91 6.84 -2.09 -1.59
N ALA A 92 6.40 -1.09 -0.84
CA ALA A 92 5.03 -0.59 -0.87
C ALA A 92 4.61 -0.16 -2.28
N GLN A 93 5.44 0.64 -2.96
CA GLN A 93 5.15 1.14 -4.29
C GLN A 93 5.07 0.02 -5.33
N ASN A 94 5.98 -0.97 -5.29
CA ASN A 94 5.96 -2.11 -6.20
C ASN A 94 4.68 -2.94 -6.02
N MET A 95 4.26 -3.21 -4.79
CA MET A 95 2.98 -3.89 -4.51
C MET A 95 1.79 -3.12 -5.07
N MET A 96 1.76 -1.80 -4.85
CA MET A 96 0.65 -0.97 -5.30
C MET A 96 0.59 -0.83 -6.83
N ILE A 97 1.74 -0.83 -7.52
CA ILE A 97 1.79 -0.83 -8.99
C ILE A 97 1.32 -2.18 -9.55
N ALA A 98 1.79 -3.30 -8.97
CA ALA A 98 1.36 -4.63 -9.37
C ALA A 98 -0.16 -4.82 -9.19
N ALA A 99 -0.70 -4.38 -8.05
CA ALA A 99 -2.14 -4.37 -7.80
C ALA A 99 -2.91 -3.57 -8.87
N TRP A 100 -2.42 -2.36 -9.18
CA TRP A 100 -3.04 -1.48 -10.17
C TRP A 100 -3.07 -2.11 -11.57
N ALA A 101 -2.02 -2.80 -11.97
CA ALA A 101 -1.94 -3.50 -13.24
C ALA A 101 -3.01 -4.60 -13.38
N ASP A 102 -3.44 -5.19 -12.27
CA ASP A 102 -4.47 -6.22 -12.18
C ASP A 102 -5.87 -5.65 -11.85
N GLY A 103 -6.06 -4.32 -11.91
CA GLY A 103 -7.35 -3.67 -11.63
C GLY A 103 -7.70 -3.62 -10.14
N ILE A 104 -6.73 -3.79 -9.27
CA ILE A 104 -6.88 -3.72 -7.81
C ILE A 104 -6.41 -2.35 -7.33
N GLY A 105 -7.28 -1.66 -6.60
CA GLY A 105 -6.95 -0.41 -5.95
C GLY A 105 -6.17 -0.63 -4.67
N SER A 106 -5.38 0.36 -4.31
CA SER A 106 -4.61 0.35 -3.06
C SER A 106 -4.41 1.76 -2.52
N CYS A 107 -4.21 1.85 -1.22
CA CYS A 107 -3.82 3.09 -0.56
C CYS A 107 -3.03 2.78 0.71
N PRO A 108 -1.91 3.50 0.98
CA PRO A 108 -1.26 3.42 2.27
C PRO A 108 -2.13 4.08 3.35
N ALA A 109 -2.11 3.51 4.55
CA ALA A 109 -2.76 4.02 5.74
C ALA A 109 -1.73 4.40 6.79
N HIS A 110 -2.02 5.45 7.53
CA HIS A 110 -1.26 5.81 8.73
C HIS A 110 -1.98 5.27 9.95
N LEU A 111 -1.36 4.29 10.61
CA LEU A 111 -1.84 3.69 11.86
C LEU A 111 -0.75 3.79 12.94
N PRO A 112 -1.13 3.81 14.23
CA PRO A 112 -0.17 3.79 15.33
C PRO A 112 0.64 2.47 15.31
N GLU A 113 1.95 2.56 15.10
CA GLU A 113 2.83 1.40 14.89
C GLU A 113 2.81 0.42 16.08
N ALA A 114 2.87 0.94 17.29
CA ALA A 114 2.85 0.11 18.52
C ALA A 114 1.54 -0.69 18.66
N GLU A 115 0.41 -0.10 18.27
CA GLU A 115 -0.89 -0.74 18.35
C GLU A 115 -1.05 -1.80 17.26
N VAL A 116 -0.57 -1.51 16.04
CA VAL A 116 -0.50 -2.51 14.95
C VAL A 116 0.37 -3.69 15.36
N ALA A 117 1.56 -3.42 15.92
CA ALA A 117 2.48 -4.45 16.38
C ALA A 117 1.83 -5.33 17.46
N ARG A 118 1.17 -4.73 18.45
CA ARG A 118 0.45 -5.45 19.51
C ARG A 118 -0.70 -6.29 18.95
N LEU A 119 -1.50 -5.72 18.05
CA LEU A 119 -2.66 -6.41 17.46
C LEU A 119 -2.25 -7.64 16.64
N LEU A 120 -1.15 -7.54 15.90
CA LEU A 120 -0.67 -8.60 15.00
C LEU A 120 0.40 -9.51 15.63
N GLY A 121 0.75 -9.32 16.90
CA GLY A 121 1.76 -10.12 17.57
C GLY A 121 3.17 -9.96 16.99
N ILE A 122 3.49 -8.78 16.45
CA ILE A 122 4.81 -8.49 15.87
C ILE A 122 5.82 -8.37 17.02
N PRO A 123 6.99 -9.05 16.94
CA PRO A 123 8.02 -8.98 17.95
C PRO A 123 8.51 -7.54 18.21
N ARG A 124 9.00 -7.27 19.45
CA ARG A 124 9.41 -5.92 19.86
C ARG A 124 10.61 -5.35 19.10
N ASP A 125 11.43 -6.21 18.56
CA ASP A 125 12.61 -5.90 17.74
C ASP A 125 12.29 -5.76 16.24
N VAL A 126 11.03 -5.87 15.88
CA VAL A 126 10.54 -5.71 14.50
C VAL A 126 9.66 -4.47 14.41
N HIS A 127 9.97 -3.57 13.48
CA HIS A 127 9.33 -2.29 13.32
C HIS A 127 8.23 -2.32 12.27
N VAL A 128 7.02 -1.86 12.61
CA VAL A 128 5.96 -1.62 11.63
C VAL A 128 6.33 -0.38 10.81
N ASN A 129 6.41 -0.52 9.50
CA ASN A 129 6.81 0.59 8.64
C ASN A 129 5.63 1.14 7.81
N ARG A 130 4.88 0.27 7.15
CA ARG A 130 3.74 0.70 6.30
C ARG A 130 2.58 -0.27 6.44
N VAL A 131 1.37 0.28 6.40
CA VAL A 131 0.11 -0.46 6.30
C VAL A 131 -0.56 -0.08 5.01
N ILE A 132 -0.98 -1.05 4.20
CA ILE A 132 -1.56 -0.79 2.88
C ILE A 132 -2.84 -1.59 2.74
N GLY A 133 -3.95 -0.91 2.45
CA GLY A 133 -5.21 -1.56 2.09
C GLY A 133 -5.29 -1.82 0.59
N PHE A 134 -5.84 -2.98 0.24
CA PHE A 134 -6.07 -3.43 -1.13
C PHE A 134 -7.52 -3.88 -1.31
N GLY A 135 -8.08 -3.64 -2.50
CA GLY A 135 -9.42 -4.12 -2.83
C GLY A 135 -9.80 -3.82 -4.28
N SER A 136 -10.82 -4.51 -4.78
CA SER A 136 -11.34 -4.26 -6.11
C SER A 136 -11.93 -2.86 -6.18
N VAL A 137 -11.53 -2.08 -7.18
CA VAL A 137 -11.99 -0.69 -7.35
C VAL A 137 -13.46 -0.69 -7.76
N ASP A 138 -14.26 0.17 -7.15
CA ASP A 138 -15.58 0.54 -7.65
C ASP A 138 -15.41 1.58 -8.77
N PRO A 139 -15.65 1.23 -10.05
CA PRO A 139 -15.38 2.12 -11.16
C PRO A 139 -16.28 3.37 -11.13
N VAL A 140 -17.49 3.26 -10.62
CA VAL A 140 -18.45 4.39 -10.55
C VAL A 140 -17.97 5.39 -9.50
N ARG A 141 -17.62 4.91 -8.31
CA ARG A 141 -17.13 5.78 -7.22
C ARG A 141 -15.72 6.29 -7.46
N ALA A 142 -14.87 5.51 -8.14
CA ALA A 142 -13.52 5.94 -8.51
C ALA A 142 -13.53 7.07 -9.56
N ALA A 143 -14.52 7.07 -10.45
CA ALA A 143 -14.70 8.10 -11.47
C ALA A 143 -15.39 9.37 -10.93
N ALA A 144 -16.00 9.33 -9.74
CA ALA A 144 -16.68 10.47 -9.18
C ALA A 144 -15.75 11.71 -9.07
N PRO A 145 -16.23 12.91 -9.41
CA PRO A 145 -15.43 14.12 -9.29
C PRO A 145 -14.92 14.28 -7.86
N LYS A 146 -13.63 14.45 -7.70
CA LYS A 146 -13.04 14.78 -6.39
C LYS A 146 -13.31 16.24 -6.12
N SER A 147 -13.75 16.58 -4.92
CA SER A 147 -14.10 17.95 -4.49
C SER A 147 -12.96 18.96 -4.68
N VAL A 148 -11.73 18.51 -4.81
CA VAL A 148 -10.56 19.32 -5.13
C VAL A 148 -9.75 18.60 -6.20
N ALA A 149 -9.68 19.16 -7.40
CA ALA A 149 -8.76 18.70 -8.44
C ALA A 149 -7.32 19.04 -8.01
N ARG A 150 -6.64 18.10 -7.36
CA ARG A 150 -5.21 18.24 -7.05
C ARG A 150 -4.43 18.10 -8.35
N ARG A 151 -3.99 19.24 -8.90
CA ARG A 151 -3.08 19.24 -10.03
C ARG A 151 -1.67 18.91 -9.54
N ARG A 152 -0.95 18.11 -10.32
CA ARG A 152 0.50 17.97 -10.14
C ARG A 152 1.16 19.27 -10.57
N LYS A 153 2.23 19.66 -9.91
CA LYS A 153 3.06 20.77 -10.38
C LYS A 153 3.59 20.46 -11.77
N PRO A 154 3.78 21.49 -12.62
CA PRO A 154 4.51 21.34 -13.86
C PRO A 154 5.90 20.76 -13.60
N ILE A 155 6.43 20.00 -14.56
CA ILE A 155 7.72 19.34 -14.36
C ILE A 155 8.87 20.37 -14.20
N GLU A 156 8.71 21.52 -14.79
CA GLU A 156 9.66 22.63 -14.74
C GLU A 156 9.82 23.22 -13.32
N GLU A 157 8.77 23.10 -12.49
CA GLU A 157 8.83 23.49 -11.08
C GLU A 157 9.50 22.44 -10.17
N LEU A 158 9.66 21.22 -10.67
CA LEU A 158 10.19 20.08 -9.89
C LEU A 158 11.63 19.73 -10.25
N VAL A 159 12.08 20.13 -11.46
CA VAL A 159 13.36 19.71 -11.99
C VAL A 159 14.32 20.90 -12.06
N HIS A 160 15.38 20.83 -11.29
CA HIS A 160 16.51 21.73 -11.37
C HIS A 160 17.65 20.99 -12.08
N ARG A 161 18.34 21.68 -12.99
CA ARG A 161 19.45 21.10 -13.76
C ARG A 161 20.77 21.61 -13.20
N GLU A 162 21.73 20.70 -13.00
CA GLU A 162 23.10 20.94 -12.54
C GLU A 162 23.17 21.49 -11.09
N ARG A 163 22.23 22.33 -10.66
CA ARG A 163 22.18 22.95 -9.34
C ARG A 163 20.74 23.38 -9.01
N TRP A 164 20.47 23.62 -7.75
CA TRP A 164 19.20 24.17 -7.26
C TRP A 164 18.93 25.55 -7.84
#